data_1282e7da43f11dea7da965134139bb9b
#
_entry.id   1282e7da43f11dea7da965134139bb9b
#
_cell.length_a   1.000
_cell.length_b   1.000
_cell.length_c   1.000
_cell.angle_alpha   90.00
_cell.angle_beta   90.00
_cell.angle_gamma   90.00
#
_symmetry.space_group_name_H-M   'P 1'
#
loop_
_entity.id
_entity.type
_entity.pdbx_description
1 polymer ?
#
loop_
_entity_poly.entity_id
_entity_poly.type
_entity_poly.pdbx_seq_one_letter_code
_entity_poly.pdbx_strand_id
1 'polypeptide(L)'
;LVLYIHGKGGNSLEAEHYKNLFSYYDVKGLDYKSNTPWDFIEEVNHIINKIVEQYGNIIIVANSIGAYFAMNALSKMKIKKAFFISPIVDMEKVILNMMTLANVSEQLLKEKQTINTSFGETLSWNYLNYVRNHPIKWNIPTEILYGENDYLTSLETISDFAKNNNAGVTVMKNGEHWFHTKDEMDFLDQ
;
A
#
# COMPACT_ATOMS: atom_id res chain seq x y z
N LEU A 1 5.73 -6.52 -17.62
CA LEU A 1 4.97 -7.12 -16.52
C LEU A 1 4.17 -6.05 -15.78
N VAL A 2 2.94 -6.35 -15.38
CA VAL A 2 2.20 -5.68 -14.30
C VAL A 2 2.23 -6.59 -13.09
N LEU A 3 2.76 -6.09 -11.98
CA LEU A 3 2.82 -6.81 -10.71
C LEU A 3 1.80 -6.19 -9.75
N TYR A 4 0.81 -7.00 -9.34
CA TYR A 4 -0.21 -6.60 -8.39
C TYR A 4 0.19 -6.98 -6.96
N ILE A 5 0.02 -6.04 -6.03
CA ILE A 5 0.32 -6.21 -4.61
C ILE A 5 -0.95 -5.87 -3.81
N HIS A 6 -1.58 -6.90 -3.25
CA HIS A 6 -2.88 -6.77 -2.58
C HIS A 6 -2.81 -5.99 -1.26
N GLY A 7 -3.96 -5.56 -0.77
CA GLY A 7 -4.12 -4.97 0.55
C GLY A 7 -4.30 -6.03 1.66
N LYS A 8 -4.55 -5.57 2.88
CA LYS A 8 -4.84 -6.45 4.01
C LYS A 8 -6.10 -7.27 3.74
N GLY A 9 -6.02 -8.59 3.94
CA GLY A 9 -7.12 -9.51 3.70
C GLY A 9 -7.36 -9.86 2.23
N GLY A 10 -6.61 -9.24 1.29
CA GLY A 10 -6.64 -9.57 -0.12
C GLY A 10 -5.77 -10.78 -0.47
N ASN A 11 -5.62 -11.06 -1.76
CA ASN A 11 -4.81 -12.16 -2.26
C ASN A 11 -4.32 -11.90 -3.69
N SER A 12 -3.37 -12.72 -4.14
CA SER A 12 -2.75 -12.61 -5.47
C SER A 12 -3.70 -12.79 -6.65
N LEU A 13 -4.85 -13.47 -6.47
CA LEU A 13 -5.82 -13.72 -7.54
C LEU A 13 -6.60 -12.46 -7.94
N GLU A 14 -6.62 -11.43 -7.12
CA GLU A 14 -7.21 -10.13 -7.47
C GLU A 14 -6.52 -9.52 -8.70
N ALA A 15 -5.29 -9.92 -9.01
CA ALA A 15 -4.59 -9.57 -10.24
C ALA A 15 -5.33 -9.93 -11.53
N GLU A 16 -6.20 -10.94 -11.50
CA GLU A 16 -6.97 -11.38 -12.67
C GLU A 16 -7.85 -10.24 -13.24
N HIS A 17 -8.36 -9.36 -12.36
CA HIS A 17 -9.13 -8.18 -12.76
C HIS A 17 -8.37 -7.29 -13.74
N TYR A 18 -7.07 -7.13 -13.54
CA TYR A 18 -6.25 -6.21 -14.34
C TYR A 18 -5.79 -6.77 -15.68
N LYS A 19 -6.01 -8.05 -15.98
CA LYS A 19 -5.57 -8.67 -17.23
C LYS A 19 -6.20 -8.02 -18.47
N ASN A 20 -7.46 -7.67 -18.39
CA ASN A 20 -8.15 -7.00 -19.50
C ASN A 20 -7.70 -5.55 -19.68
N LEU A 21 -7.38 -4.85 -18.59
CA LEU A 21 -6.93 -3.46 -18.60
C LEU A 21 -5.50 -3.34 -19.14
N PHE A 22 -4.67 -4.36 -18.91
CA PHE A 22 -3.28 -4.41 -19.34
C PHE A 22 -3.03 -5.53 -20.35
N SER A 23 -3.86 -5.61 -21.40
CA SER A 23 -3.87 -6.70 -22.39
C SER A 23 -2.54 -6.97 -23.12
N TYR A 24 -1.62 -6.00 -23.16
CA TYR A 24 -0.29 -6.14 -23.76
C TYR A 24 0.81 -6.50 -22.75
N TYR A 25 0.46 -6.78 -21.52
CA TYR A 25 1.39 -7.11 -20.45
C TYR A 25 1.06 -8.47 -19.82
N ASP A 26 2.08 -9.15 -19.35
CA ASP A 26 1.86 -10.20 -18.36
C ASP A 26 1.36 -9.55 -17.07
N VAL A 27 0.30 -10.08 -16.47
CA VAL A 27 -0.23 -9.61 -15.18
C VAL A 27 -0.08 -10.73 -14.16
N LYS A 28 0.57 -10.43 -13.05
CA LYS A 28 0.82 -11.39 -11.95
C LYS A 28 0.52 -10.75 -10.61
N GLY A 29 -0.20 -11.46 -9.76
CA GLY A 29 -0.35 -11.11 -8.36
C GLY A 29 0.83 -11.65 -7.54
N LEU A 30 1.33 -10.83 -6.63
CA LEU A 30 2.35 -11.24 -5.67
C LEU A 30 1.65 -11.97 -4.53
N ASP A 31 2.01 -13.24 -4.33
CA ASP A 31 1.51 -14.03 -3.21
C ASP A 31 2.41 -13.79 -2.00
N TYR A 32 1.83 -13.24 -0.92
CA TYR A 32 2.53 -12.97 0.33
C TYR A 32 1.54 -12.99 1.51
N LYS A 33 2.08 -13.20 2.71
CA LYS A 33 1.30 -13.29 3.97
C LYS A 33 1.80 -12.35 5.05
N SER A 34 2.87 -11.64 4.78
CA SER A 34 3.50 -10.71 5.70
C SER A 34 2.55 -9.61 6.16
N ASN A 35 2.65 -9.23 7.43
CA ASN A 35 1.89 -8.14 8.03
C ASN A 35 2.77 -6.94 8.38
N THR A 36 4.07 -7.04 8.14
CA THR A 36 5.04 -5.98 8.40
C THR A 36 5.93 -5.73 7.18
N PRO A 37 6.46 -4.53 6.99
CA PRO A 37 7.28 -4.23 5.82
C PRO A 37 8.61 -5.01 5.80
N TRP A 38 9.21 -5.32 6.95
CA TRP A 38 10.45 -6.12 7.00
C TRP A 38 10.21 -7.58 6.65
N ASP A 39 9.13 -8.19 7.17
CA ASP A 39 8.77 -9.56 6.81
C ASP A 39 8.38 -9.64 5.33
N PHE A 40 7.67 -8.64 4.81
CA PHE A 40 7.33 -8.55 3.38
C PHE A 40 8.60 -8.50 2.51
N ILE A 41 9.57 -7.65 2.84
CA ILE A 41 10.83 -7.55 2.10
C ILE A 41 11.54 -8.91 2.07
N GLU A 42 11.64 -9.60 3.20
CA GLU A 42 12.28 -10.92 3.30
C GLU A 42 11.53 -11.97 2.47
N GLU A 43 10.18 -12.03 2.63
CA GLU A 43 9.33 -13.01 1.95
C GLU A 43 9.39 -12.88 0.43
N VAL A 44 9.35 -11.64 -0.11
CA VAL A 44 9.24 -11.43 -1.56
C VAL A 44 10.57 -11.24 -2.29
N ASN A 45 11.67 -11.01 -1.58
CA ASN A 45 12.96 -10.63 -2.16
C ASN A 45 13.40 -11.58 -3.30
N HIS A 46 13.32 -12.90 -3.09
CA HIS A 46 13.71 -13.87 -4.10
C HIS A 46 12.79 -13.83 -5.35
N ILE A 47 11.50 -13.65 -5.15
CA ILE A 47 10.51 -13.57 -6.24
C ILE A 47 10.74 -12.31 -7.06
N ILE A 48 10.93 -11.18 -6.37
CA ILE A 48 11.15 -9.88 -7.00
C ILE A 48 12.45 -9.86 -7.81
N ASN A 49 13.54 -10.42 -7.30
CA ASN A 49 14.79 -10.51 -8.04
C ASN A 49 14.64 -11.28 -9.35
N LYS A 50 13.95 -12.43 -9.34
CA LYS A 50 13.64 -13.17 -10.56
C LYS A 50 12.77 -12.38 -11.54
N ILE A 51 11.79 -11.64 -11.02
CA ILE A 51 10.93 -10.78 -11.84
C ILE A 51 11.75 -9.69 -12.52
N VAL A 52 12.63 -9.01 -11.78
CA VAL A 52 13.48 -7.95 -12.33
C VAL A 52 14.45 -8.49 -13.39
N GLU A 53 15.01 -9.68 -13.19
CA GLU A 53 15.87 -10.33 -14.17
C GLU A 53 15.12 -10.72 -15.46
N GLN A 54 13.86 -11.15 -15.33
CA GLN A 54 13.04 -11.61 -16.45
C GLN A 54 12.40 -10.47 -17.25
N TYR A 55 12.00 -9.38 -16.60
CA TYR A 55 11.19 -8.31 -17.19
C TYR A 55 11.94 -6.97 -17.18
N GLY A 56 12.17 -6.41 -18.37
CA GLY A 56 12.80 -5.08 -18.52
C GLY A 56 11.91 -3.91 -18.15
N ASN A 57 10.58 -4.08 -18.19
CA ASN A 57 9.59 -3.06 -17.86
C ASN A 57 8.58 -3.63 -16.84
N ILE A 58 8.58 -3.07 -15.66
CA ILE A 58 7.68 -3.45 -14.58
C ILE A 58 6.77 -2.27 -14.25
N ILE A 59 5.47 -2.54 -14.18
CA ILE A 59 4.44 -1.65 -13.67
C ILE A 59 3.95 -2.26 -12.36
N ILE A 60 3.73 -1.43 -11.34
CA ILE A 60 3.14 -1.85 -10.08
C ILE A 60 1.69 -1.39 -10.04
N VAL A 61 0.79 -2.29 -9.65
CA VAL A 61 -0.55 -1.95 -9.15
C VAL A 61 -0.62 -2.40 -7.71
N ALA A 62 -0.90 -1.48 -6.78
CA ALA A 62 -0.91 -1.85 -5.37
C ALA A 62 -2.06 -1.20 -4.61
N ASN A 63 -2.68 -1.97 -3.72
CA ASN A 63 -3.85 -1.56 -2.96
C ASN A 63 -3.49 -1.36 -1.47
N SER A 64 -3.92 -0.25 -0.88
CA SER A 64 -3.89 0.02 0.56
C SER A 64 -2.49 -0.18 1.16
N ILE A 65 -2.34 -1.08 2.14
CA ILE A 65 -1.05 -1.42 2.76
C ILE A 65 -0.08 -2.07 1.77
N GLY A 66 -0.57 -2.70 0.71
CA GLY A 66 0.28 -3.23 -0.37
C GLY A 66 1.09 -2.14 -1.05
N ALA A 67 0.56 -0.92 -1.19
CA ALA A 67 1.30 0.24 -1.68
C ALA A 67 2.42 0.64 -0.71
N TYR A 68 2.17 0.62 0.60
CA TYR A 68 3.19 0.89 1.62
C TYR A 68 4.32 -0.15 1.57
N PHE A 69 3.98 -1.43 1.43
CA PHE A 69 4.97 -2.50 1.28
C PHE A 69 5.76 -2.39 -0.02
N ALA A 70 5.08 -2.07 -1.13
CA ALA A 70 5.75 -1.82 -2.41
C ALA A 70 6.79 -0.69 -2.30
N MET A 71 6.42 0.43 -1.67
CA MET A 71 7.32 1.57 -1.49
C MET A 71 8.54 1.22 -0.63
N ASN A 72 8.39 0.38 0.39
CA ASN A 72 9.51 -0.08 1.21
C ASN A 72 10.44 -1.06 0.47
N ALA A 73 9.87 -2.01 -0.27
CA ALA A 73 10.64 -3.09 -0.89
C ALA A 73 11.22 -2.73 -2.27
N LEU A 74 10.51 -1.91 -3.06
CA LEU A 74 10.78 -1.75 -4.48
C LEU A 74 11.35 -0.37 -4.87
N SER A 75 11.51 0.55 -3.93
CA SER A 75 11.93 1.93 -4.19
C SER A 75 13.26 2.09 -4.92
N LYS A 76 14.14 1.09 -4.84
CA LYS A 76 15.45 1.06 -5.50
C LYS A 76 15.47 0.29 -6.83
N MET A 77 14.32 -0.28 -7.21
CA MET A 77 14.21 -1.11 -8.40
C MET A 77 13.82 -0.29 -9.64
N LYS A 78 14.12 -0.83 -10.82
CA LYS A 78 13.76 -0.20 -12.09
C LYS A 78 12.28 -0.47 -12.40
N ILE A 79 11.41 0.34 -11.81
CA ILE A 79 9.97 0.34 -12.04
C ILE A 79 9.61 1.46 -13.01
N LYS A 80 8.80 1.17 -14.01
CA LYS A 80 8.39 2.15 -15.03
C LYS A 80 7.33 3.12 -14.51
N LYS A 81 6.34 2.60 -13.82
CA LYS A 81 5.19 3.34 -13.27
C LYS A 81 4.53 2.56 -12.15
N ALA A 82 3.87 3.25 -11.25
CA ALA A 82 3.00 2.65 -10.24
C ALA A 82 1.59 3.24 -10.33
N PHE A 83 0.60 2.40 -10.02
CA PHE A 83 -0.80 2.75 -9.80
C PHE A 83 -1.18 2.31 -8.39
N PHE A 84 -1.51 3.24 -7.55
CA PHE A 84 -1.87 2.99 -6.17
C PHE A 84 -3.36 3.26 -5.94
N ILE A 85 -4.05 2.33 -5.30
CA ILE A 85 -5.47 2.41 -5.01
C ILE A 85 -5.61 2.56 -3.49
N SER A 86 -6.19 3.67 -3.04
CA SER A 86 -6.34 4.02 -1.61
C SER A 86 -5.07 3.73 -0.79
N PRO A 87 -3.88 4.22 -1.20
CA PRO A 87 -2.63 3.78 -0.60
C PRO A 87 -2.45 4.28 0.84
N ILE A 88 -1.83 3.47 1.68
CA ILE A 88 -1.23 3.95 2.92
C ILE A 88 0.13 4.54 2.59
N VAL A 89 0.24 5.86 2.62
CA VAL A 89 1.49 6.60 2.32
C VAL A 89 2.18 7.13 3.58
N ASP A 90 1.47 7.14 4.72
CA ASP A 90 1.97 7.55 6.04
C ASP A 90 1.48 6.55 7.10
N MET A 91 2.28 5.49 7.29
CA MET A 91 1.96 4.42 8.25
C MET A 91 2.09 4.91 9.69
N GLU A 92 2.94 5.90 9.98
CA GLU A 92 3.01 6.47 11.33
C GLU A 92 1.70 7.13 11.72
N LYS A 93 1.12 7.97 10.85
CA LYS A 93 -0.21 8.56 11.07
C LYS A 93 -1.28 7.49 11.31
N VAL A 94 -1.29 6.43 10.52
CA VAL A 94 -2.26 5.33 10.68
C VAL A 94 -2.11 4.68 12.06
N ILE A 95 -0.88 4.36 12.48
CA ILE A 95 -0.63 3.76 13.81
C ILE A 95 -1.05 4.72 14.93
N LEU A 96 -0.70 6.01 14.84
CA LEU A 96 -1.06 7.01 15.86
C LEU A 96 -2.58 7.20 15.94
N ASN A 97 -3.30 7.18 14.83
CA ASN A 97 -4.76 7.22 14.81
C ASN A 97 -5.36 5.97 15.49
N MET A 98 -4.84 4.79 15.21
CA MET A 98 -5.26 3.54 15.88
C MET A 98 -5.00 3.60 17.38
N MET A 99 -3.85 4.14 17.81
CA MET A 99 -3.53 4.35 19.24
C MET A 99 -4.53 5.29 19.90
N THR A 100 -4.89 6.39 19.22
CA THR A 100 -5.90 7.34 19.72
C THR A 100 -7.26 6.67 19.89
N LEU A 101 -7.72 5.91 18.87
CA LEU A 101 -8.97 5.16 18.93
C LEU A 101 -8.99 4.11 20.04
N ALA A 102 -7.85 3.49 20.32
CA ALA A 102 -7.70 2.48 21.37
C ALA A 102 -7.43 3.12 22.77
N ASN A 103 -7.31 4.45 22.86
CA ASN A 103 -6.88 5.15 24.06
C ASN A 103 -5.53 4.63 24.62
N VAL A 104 -4.56 4.39 23.75
CA VAL A 104 -3.23 3.88 24.05
C VAL A 104 -2.20 4.99 23.89
N SER A 105 -1.46 5.31 24.94
CA SER A 105 -0.32 6.24 24.86
C SER A 105 0.94 5.54 24.32
N GLU A 106 1.87 6.33 23.78
CA GLU A 106 3.17 5.78 23.32
C GLU A 106 3.95 5.14 24.48
N GLN A 107 3.89 5.72 25.68
CA GLN A 107 4.54 5.15 26.86
C GLN A 107 3.96 3.77 27.16
N LEU A 108 2.63 3.63 27.16
CA LEU A 108 1.98 2.36 27.42
C LEU A 108 2.32 1.31 26.33
N LEU A 109 2.33 1.73 25.04
CA LEU A 109 2.72 0.83 23.95
C LEU A 109 4.18 0.39 24.07
N LYS A 110 5.07 1.31 24.45
CA LYS A 110 6.49 0.99 24.70
C LYS A 110 6.68 0.01 25.85
N GLU A 111 5.92 0.16 26.94
CA GLU A 111 5.98 -0.76 28.08
C GLU A 111 5.43 -2.16 27.75
N LYS A 112 4.32 -2.21 27.01
CA LYS A 112 3.63 -3.47 26.67
C LYS A 112 4.19 -4.15 25.42
N GLN A 113 4.95 -3.44 24.59
CA GLN A 113 5.47 -3.86 23.28
C GLN A 113 4.39 -4.16 22.23
N THR A 114 3.34 -4.85 22.61
CA THR A 114 2.17 -5.13 21.74
C THR A 114 0.87 -4.97 22.53
N ILE A 115 -0.15 -4.43 21.90
CA ILE A 115 -1.50 -4.25 22.49
C ILE A 115 -2.53 -4.63 21.42
N ASN A 116 -3.37 -5.62 21.73
CA ASN A 116 -4.53 -5.96 20.90
C ASN A 116 -5.65 -4.95 21.16
N THR A 117 -6.20 -4.40 20.10
CA THR A 117 -7.29 -3.44 20.18
C THR A 117 -8.65 -4.14 20.14
N SER A 118 -9.70 -3.46 20.59
CA SER A 118 -11.08 -3.96 20.54
C SER A 118 -11.66 -4.05 19.12
N PHE A 119 -11.02 -3.39 18.15
CA PHE A 119 -11.41 -3.39 16.74
C PHE A 119 -10.56 -4.36 15.88
N GLY A 120 -9.84 -5.30 16.52
CA GLY A 120 -9.17 -6.42 15.84
C GLY A 120 -7.77 -6.13 15.32
N GLU A 121 -7.21 -4.94 15.55
CA GLU A 121 -5.84 -4.60 15.19
C GLU A 121 -4.88 -4.84 16.36
N THR A 122 -3.62 -5.11 16.04
CA THR A 122 -2.54 -5.20 17.03
C THR A 122 -1.60 -4.02 16.87
N LEU A 123 -1.55 -3.15 17.88
CA LEU A 123 -0.56 -2.10 17.97
C LEU A 123 0.80 -2.70 18.35
N SER A 124 1.87 -2.28 17.69
CA SER A 124 3.23 -2.76 17.94
C SER A 124 4.20 -1.58 18.09
N TRP A 125 4.92 -1.57 19.20
CA TRP A 125 5.99 -0.60 19.44
C TRP A 125 7.11 -0.74 18.41
N ASN A 126 7.47 -1.99 18.05
CA ASN A 126 8.46 -2.25 17.03
C ASN A 126 8.03 -1.68 15.66
N TYR A 127 6.76 -1.80 15.31
CA TYR A 127 6.26 -1.26 14.04
C TYR A 127 6.31 0.27 14.04
N LEU A 128 5.86 0.93 15.11
CA LEU A 128 5.94 2.38 15.25
C LEU A 128 7.39 2.88 15.14
N ASN A 129 8.33 2.22 15.81
CA ASN A 129 9.75 2.56 15.69
C ASN A 129 10.30 2.31 14.29
N TYR A 130 9.89 1.24 13.64
CA TYR A 130 10.34 0.94 12.28
C TYR A 130 9.94 2.06 11.32
N VAL A 131 8.67 2.49 11.33
CA VAL A 131 8.19 3.52 10.39
C VAL A 131 8.88 4.86 10.61
N ARG A 132 9.19 5.23 11.85
CA ARG A 132 9.94 6.45 12.21
C ARG A 132 11.38 6.43 11.71
N ASN A 133 12.02 5.26 11.72
CA ASN A 133 13.42 5.10 11.30
C ASN A 133 13.57 4.77 9.80
N HIS A 134 12.49 4.44 9.11
CA HIS A 134 12.49 4.07 7.70
C HIS A 134 11.47 4.92 6.92
N PRO A 135 11.71 6.23 6.78
CA PRO A 135 10.81 7.10 6.01
C PRO A 135 10.75 6.63 4.55
N ILE A 136 9.56 6.69 3.97
CA ILE A 136 9.34 6.34 2.57
C ILE A 136 10.18 7.24 1.66
N LYS A 137 10.89 6.61 0.73
CA LYS A 137 11.65 7.26 -0.35
C LYS A 137 11.15 6.69 -1.67
N TRP A 138 10.27 7.44 -2.33
CA TRP A 138 9.62 6.97 -3.54
C TRP A 138 9.74 8.01 -4.65
N ASN A 139 10.39 7.64 -5.76
CA ASN A 139 10.63 8.55 -6.90
C ASN A 139 10.06 8.00 -8.21
N ILE A 140 9.29 6.92 -8.14
CA ILE A 140 8.71 6.27 -9.31
C ILE A 140 7.45 7.06 -9.71
N PRO A 141 7.28 7.39 -11.01
CA PRO A 141 6.06 8.04 -11.49
C PRO A 141 4.82 7.24 -11.06
N THR A 142 3.90 7.88 -10.37
CA THR A 142 2.78 7.20 -9.71
C THR A 142 1.46 7.92 -10.01
N GLU A 143 0.42 7.14 -10.26
CA GLU A 143 -0.97 7.61 -10.25
C GLU A 143 -1.67 7.02 -9.02
N ILE A 144 -2.38 7.85 -8.29
CA ILE A 144 -3.14 7.46 -7.10
C ILE A 144 -4.62 7.61 -7.38
N LEU A 145 -5.37 6.53 -7.19
CA LEU A 145 -6.82 6.55 -7.08
C LEU A 145 -7.19 6.62 -5.61
N TYR A 146 -8.00 7.60 -5.24
CA TYR A 146 -8.38 7.87 -3.85
C TYR A 146 -9.90 8.02 -3.71
N GLY A 147 -10.49 7.35 -2.74
CA GLY A 147 -11.90 7.51 -2.39
C GLY A 147 -12.11 8.70 -1.46
N GLU A 148 -13.04 9.60 -1.78
CA GLU A 148 -13.33 10.80 -0.98
C GLU A 148 -13.67 10.47 0.48
N ASN A 149 -14.31 9.31 0.72
CA ASN A 149 -14.71 8.83 2.04
C ASN A 149 -13.69 7.85 2.66
N ASP A 150 -12.44 7.85 2.20
CA ASP A 150 -11.39 7.03 2.82
C ASP A 150 -11.18 7.45 4.28
N TYR A 151 -11.34 6.48 5.18
CA TYR A 151 -11.25 6.69 6.62
C TYR A 151 -9.87 6.36 7.22
N LEU A 152 -8.98 5.72 6.46
CA LEU A 152 -7.63 5.35 6.92
C LEU A 152 -6.60 6.44 6.66
N THR A 153 -6.69 7.08 5.50
CA THR A 153 -5.73 8.10 5.07
C THR A 153 -6.50 9.33 4.60
N SER A 154 -6.18 10.52 5.12
CA SER A 154 -6.84 11.76 4.68
C SER A 154 -6.37 12.21 3.29
N LEU A 155 -7.24 12.91 2.57
CA LEU A 155 -6.89 13.53 1.28
C LEU A 155 -5.70 14.48 1.40
N GLU A 156 -5.55 15.18 2.52
CA GLU A 156 -4.40 16.04 2.81
C GLU A 156 -3.10 15.22 2.80
N THR A 157 -3.07 14.09 3.51
CA THR A 157 -1.90 13.19 3.56
C THR A 157 -1.54 12.65 2.18
N ILE A 158 -2.55 12.24 1.38
CA ILE A 158 -2.35 11.79 0.00
C ILE A 158 -1.82 12.91 -0.89
N SER A 159 -2.38 14.12 -0.76
CA SER A 159 -1.97 15.28 -1.56
C SER A 159 -0.53 15.71 -1.26
N ASP A 160 -0.14 15.71 0.02
CA ASP A 160 1.22 16.02 0.45
C ASP A 160 2.22 14.97 -0.08
N PHE A 161 1.86 13.71 0.01
CA PHE A 161 2.67 12.63 -0.58
C PHE A 161 2.82 12.83 -2.08
N ALA A 162 1.73 13.06 -2.80
CA ALA A 162 1.74 13.22 -4.25
C ALA A 162 2.62 14.40 -4.69
N LYS A 163 2.50 15.54 -4.01
CA LYS A 163 3.31 16.74 -4.26
C LYS A 163 4.81 16.48 -4.10
N ASN A 164 5.18 15.66 -3.10
CA ASN A 164 6.58 15.41 -2.77
C ASN A 164 7.21 14.25 -3.57
N ASN A 165 6.40 13.42 -4.25
CA ASN A 165 6.84 12.16 -4.87
C ASN A 165 6.47 12.03 -6.36
N ASN A 166 6.25 13.14 -7.07
CA ASN A 166 5.90 13.15 -8.50
C ASN A 166 4.72 12.21 -8.82
N ALA A 167 3.63 12.31 -8.04
CA ALA A 167 2.45 11.50 -8.22
C ALA A 167 1.22 12.34 -8.62
N GLY A 168 0.38 11.79 -9.49
CA GLY A 168 -0.96 12.29 -9.78
C GLY A 168 -1.97 11.74 -8.78
N VAL A 169 -3.07 12.47 -8.52
CA VAL A 169 -4.17 12.01 -7.67
C VAL A 169 -5.50 12.19 -8.41
N THR A 170 -6.23 11.10 -8.52
CA THR A 170 -7.62 11.10 -8.98
C THR A 170 -8.53 10.76 -7.81
N VAL A 171 -9.47 11.63 -7.50
CA VAL A 171 -10.41 11.46 -6.39
C VAL A 171 -11.75 10.99 -6.91
N MET A 172 -12.19 9.82 -6.45
CA MET A 172 -13.56 9.36 -6.69
C MET A 172 -14.49 9.97 -5.65
N LYS A 173 -15.45 10.76 -6.12
CA LYS A 173 -16.49 11.34 -5.26
C LYS A 173 -17.32 10.23 -4.62
N ASN A 174 -17.53 10.33 -3.30
CA ASN A 174 -18.20 9.34 -2.47
C ASN A 174 -17.53 7.94 -2.47
N GLY A 175 -16.38 7.75 -3.10
CA GLY A 175 -15.64 6.48 -3.06
C GLY A 175 -15.12 6.17 -1.66
N GLU A 176 -15.09 4.91 -1.29
CA GLU A 176 -14.59 4.41 0.00
C GLU A 176 -13.12 3.98 -0.09
N HIS A 177 -12.52 3.60 1.04
CA HIS A 177 -11.17 3.04 1.06
C HIS A 177 -11.06 1.75 0.26
N TRP A 178 -12.08 0.91 0.34
CA TRP A 178 -12.14 -0.35 -0.37
C TRP A 178 -13.03 -0.23 -1.61
N PHE A 179 -12.42 -0.14 -2.77
CA PHE A 179 -13.09 -0.12 -4.06
C PHE A 179 -13.67 -1.52 -4.35
N HIS A 180 -14.98 -1.71 -4.14
CA HIS A 180 -15.65 -3.00 -4.24
C HIS A 180 -17.04 -2.95 -4.86
N THR A 181 -17.69 -1.79 -4.87
CA THR A 181 -18.99 -1.63 -5.54
C THR A 181 -18.80 -1.57 -7.04
N LYS A 182 -19.88 -1.84 -7.79
CA LYS A 182 -19.81 -1.76 -9.26
C LYS A 182 -19.33 -0.38 -9.73
N ASP A 183 -19.87 0.68 -9.17
CA ASP A 183 -19.54 2.07 -9.57
C ASP A 183 -18.06 2.39 -9.26
N GLU A 184 -17.54 1.90 -8.13
CA GLU A 184 -16.14 2.08 -7.76
C GLU A 184 -15.20 1.30 -8.69
N MET A 185 -15.58 0.06 -9.05
CA MET A 185 -14.81 -0.74 -9.99
C MET A 185 -14.85 -0.16 -11.40
N ASP A 186 -16.02 0.28 -11.87
CA ASP A 186 -16.17 0.96 -13.18
C ASP A 186 -15.33 2.26 -13.21
N PHE A 187 -15.16 2.95 -12.08
CA PHE A 187 -14.31 4.15 -11.98
C PHE A 187 -12.82 3.79 -11.94
N LEU A 188 -12.45 2.71 -11.26
CA LEU A 188 -11.07 2.21 -11.20
C LEU A 188 -10.57 1.78 -12.58
N ASP A 189 -11.45 1.27 -13.45
CA ASP A 189 -11.13 0.75 -14.77
C ASP A 189 -10.90 1.83 -15.84
N GLN A 190 -11.15 3.12 -15.53
CA GLN A 190 -10.97 4.25 -16.45
C GLN A 190 -9.52 4.72 -16.51
#